data_376b393e3f367c1cb721ea24ffb66609
#
_entry.id   376b393e3f367c1cb721ea24ffb66609
#
_cell.length_a   1.000
_cell.length_b   1.000
_cell.length_c   1.000
_cell.angle_alpha   90.00
_cell.angle_beta   90.00
_cell.angle_gamma   90.00
#
_symmetry.space_group_name_H-M   'P 1'
#
loop_
_entity.id
_entity.type
_entity.pdbx_description
1 polymer ?
#
loop_
_entity_poly.entity_id
_entity_poly.type
_entity_poly.pdbx_seq_one_letter_code
_entity_poly.pdbx_strand_id
1 'polypeptide(L)' 'CDMCSGTVLLYRIPKVVIGENKTFRGPEDYLRSRGVELVILDDAGCIRLMQKFIKENPALWNEDIGETGKK' A
#
# COMPACT_ATOMS: atom_id res chain seq x y z
N CYS A 1 -1.52 -3.05 2.10
CA CYS A 1 -1.47 -4.51 2.33
C CYS A 1 -2.86 -5.05 2.62
N ASP A 2 -2.97 -6.37 2.67
CA ASP A 2 -4.27 -7.02 2.88
C ASP A 2 -4.93 -6.64 4.20
N MET A 3 -4.13 -6.43 5.23
CA MET A 3 -4.64 -6.02 6.54
C MET A 3 -5.30 -4.65 6.48
N CYS A 4 -4.63 -3.69 5.86
CA CYS A 4 -5.17 -2.34 5.71
C CYS A 4 -6.40 -2.35 4.81
N SER A 5 -6.37 -3.13 3.73
CA SER A 5 -7.50 -3.25 2.81
C SER A 5 -8.71 -3.86 3.51
N GLY A 6 -8.48 -4.88 4.35
CA GLY A 6 -9.54 -5.46 5.17
C GLY A 6 -10.15 -4.44 6.12
N THR A 7 -9.31 -3.59 6.70
CA THR A 7 -9.79 -2.53 7.61
C THR A 7 -10.66 -1.52 6.85
N VAL A 8 -10.25 -1.14 5.64
CA VAL A 8 -11.04 -0.24 4.79
C VAL A 8 -12.43 -0.81 4.56
N LEU A 9 -12.53 -2.10 4.24
CA LEU A 9 -13.81 -2.75 3.98
C LEU A 9 -14.63 -2.91 5.26
N LEU A 10 -13.98 -3.28 6.36
CA LEU A 10 -14.66 -3.49 7.64
C LEU A 10 -15.35 -2.23 8.13
N TYR A 11 -14.67 -1.09 8.03
CA TYR A 11 -15.20 0.19 8.48
C TYR A 11 -15.92 0.96 7.39
N ARG A 12 -16.10 0.36 6.22
CA ARG A 12 -16.83 0.93 5.09
C ARG A 12 -16.31 2.29 4.67
N ILE A 13 -15.00 2.42 4.58
CA ILE A 13 -14.37 3.64 4.11
C ILE A 13 -14.66 3.77 2.61
N PRO A 14 -15.36 4.82 2.15
CA PRO A 14 -15.83 4.88 0.77
C PRO A 14 -14.77 5.29 -0.24
N LYS A 15 -13.72 5.97 0.22
CA LYS A 15 -12.70 6.52 -0.67
C LYS A 15 -11.32 6.41 -0.03
N VAL A 16 -10.34 5.96 -0.81
CA VAL A 16 -8.94 5.86 -0.38
C VAL A 16 -8.08 6.62 -1.38
N VAL A 17 -7.24 7.52 -0.86
CA VAL A 17 -6.28 8.26 -1.69
C VAL A 17 -4.91 7.65 -1.48
N ILE A 18 -4.29 7.24 -2.57
CA ILE A 18 -2.99 6.56 -2.54
C ILE A 18 -1.94 7.49 -3.14
N GLY A 19 -0.93 7.82 -2.33
CA GLY A 19 0.15 8.71 -2.77
C GLY A 19 0.98 8.11 -3.88
N GLU A 20 1.32 6.83 -3.75
CA GLU A 20 2.02 6.10 -4.81
C GLU A 20 1.76 4.59 -4.67
N ASN A 21 1.91 3.86 -5.77
CA ASN A 21 1.77 2.40 -5.78
C ASN A 21 2.84 1.72 -6.63
N LYS A 22 3.87 2.45 -7.04
CA LYS A 22 4.92 1.90 -7.90
C LYS A 22 5.91 1.04 -7.15
N THR A 23 6.22 1.43 -5.90
CA THR A 23 7.15 0.69 -5.07
C THR A 23 6.54 -0.61 -4.57
N PHE A 24 5.29 -0.54 -4.14
CA PHE A 24 4.55 -1.71 -3.70
C PHE A 24 3.07 -1.49 -4.01
N ARG A 25 2.51 -2.36 -4.85
CA ARG A 25 1.10 -2.31 -5.17
C ARG A 25 0.34 -3.29 -4.29
N GLY A 26 -0.60 -2.77 -3.52
CA GLY A 26 -1.48 -3.59 -2.70
C GLY A 26 -2.66 -4.14 -3.50
N PRO A 27 -3.68 -4.70 -2.82
CA PRO A 27 -4.84 -5.32 -3.47
C PRO A 27 -5.87 -4.27 -3.93
N GLU A 28 -5.46 -3.36 -4.81
CA GLU A 28 -6.31 -2.26 -5.27
C GLU A 28 -7.51 -2.74 -6.07
N ASP A 29 -7.31 -3.75 -6.91
CA ASP A 29 -8.40 -4.28 -7.72
C ASP A 29 -9.48 -4.91 -6.86
N TYR A 30 -9.08 -5.55 -5.77
CA TYR A 30 -10.01 -6.12 -4.80
C TYR A 30 -10.86 -5.01 -4.15
N LEU A 31 -10.23 -3.92 -3.73
CA LEU A 31 -10.96 -2.80 -3.15
C LEU A 31 -11.95 -2.20 -4.13
N ARG A 32 -11.54 -2.03 -5.38
CA ARG A 32 -12.45 -1.52 -6.43
C ARG A 32 -13.62 -2.47 -6.63
N SER A 33 -13.37 -3.77 -6.62
CA SER A 33 -14.43 -4.77 -6.80
C SER A 33 -15.45 -4.73 -5.66
N ARG A 34 -15.08 -4.21 -4.51
CA ARG A 34 -15.94 -4.07 -3.34
C ARG A 34 -16.57 -2.68 -3.23
N GLY A 35 -16.42 -1.84 -4.25
CA GLY A 35 -17.08 -0.56 -4.32
C GLY A 35 -16.31 0.61 -3.68
N VAL A 36 -15.05 0.42 -3.32
CA VAL A 36 -14.23 1.49 -2.77
C VAL A 36 -13.68 2.35 -3.90
N GLU A 37 -13.83 3.67 -3.80
CA GLU A 37 -13.22 4.59 -4.75
C GLU A 37 -11.73 4.74 -4.43
N LEU A 38 -10.88 4.52 -5.41
CA LEU A 38 -9.44 4.69 -5.25
C LEU A 38 -8.95 5.84 -6.11
N VAL A 39 -8.19 6.74 -5.49
CA VAL A 39 -7.53 7.84 -6.19
C VAL A 39 -6.02 7.63 -6.02
N ILE A 40 -5.32 7.44 -7.14
CA ILE A 40 -3.88 7.22 -7.14
C ILE A 40 -3.23 8.50 -7.65
N LEU A 41 -2.49 9.17 -6.78
CA LEU A 41 -1.88 10.46 -7.09
C LEU A 41 -0.59 10.32 -7.90
N ASP A 42 0.11 9.20 -7.73
CA ASP A 42 1.39 8.95 -8.39
C ASP A 42 2.37 10.09 -8.13
N ASP A 43 2.41 10.56 -6.90
CA ASP A 43 3.17 11.73 -6.47
C ASP A 43 4.65 11.40 -6.38
N ALA A 44 5.50 12.16 -7.08
CA ALA A 44 6.93 11.96 -7.06
C ALA A 44 7.53 12.10 -5.66
N GLY A 45 7.00 12.99 -4.83
CA GLY A 45 7.42 13.14 -3.43
C GLY A 45 7.13 11.89 -2.60
N CYS A 46 5.94 11.32 -2.80
CA CYS A 46 5.57 10.07 -2.12
C CYS A 46 6.46 8.92 -2.58
N ILE A 47 6.74 8.83 -3.87
CA ILE A 47 7.62 7.80 -4.42
C ILE A 47 9.01 7.89 -3.79
N ARG A 48 9.58 9.10 -3.75
CA ARG A 48 10.91 9.32 -3.16
C ARG A 48 10.92 9.00 -1.67
N LEU A 49 9.89 9.39 -0.95
CA LEU A 49 9.78 9.13 0.47
C LEU A 49 9.77 7.64 0.77
N MET A 50 8.98 6.88 0.02
CA MET A 50 8.92 5.43 0.18
C MET A 50 10.23 4.76 -0.20
N GLN A 51 10.83 5.16 -1.30
CA GLN A 51 12.13 4.61 -1.72
C GLN A 51 13.20 4.84 -0.67
N LYS A 52 13.24 6.04 -0.10
CA LYS A 52 14.19 6.38 0.95
C LYS A 52 13.97 5.52 2.19
N PHE A 53 12.74 5.38 2.62
CA PHE A 53 12.41 4.56 3.80
C PHE A 53 12.83 3.11 3.59
N ILE A 54 12.49 2.54 2.44
CA ILE A 54 12.81 1.14 2.14
C ILE A 54 14.33 0.93 2.06
N LYS A 55 15.04 1.88 1.45
CA LYS A 55 16.50 1.81 1.34
C LYS A 55 17.17 1.84 2.72
N GLU A 56 16.66 2.67 3.63
CA GLU A 56 17.21 2.83 4.97
C GLU A 56 16.76 1.72 5.93
N ASN A 57 15.63 1.09 5.68
CA ASN A 57 15.01 0.11 6.56
C ASN A 57 14.52 -1.12 5.80
N PRO A 58 15.39 -1.80 5.03
CA PRO A 58 14.93 -2.91 4.19
C PRO A 58 14.36 -4.08 4.98
N ALA A 59 14.95 -4.40 6.12
CA ALA A 59 14.48 -5.53 6.94
C ALA A 59 13.09 -5.23 7.52
N LEU A 60 12.91 -4.03 8.02
CA LEU A 60 11.62 -3.62 8.59
C LEU A 60 10.52 -3.62 7.53
N TRP A 61 10.83 -3.09 6.36
CA TRP A 61 9.89 -3.07 5.24
C TRP A 61 9.51 -4.48 4.80
N ASN A 62 10.50 -5.34 4.61
CA ASN A 62 10.25 -6.71 4.16
C ASN A 62 9.45 -7.51 5.18
N GLU A 63 9.70 -7.29 6.46
CA GLU A 63 8.92 -7.91 7.51
C GLU A 63 7.46 -7.48 7.47
N ASP A 64 7.23 -6.18 7.28
CA ASP A 64 5.88 -5.62 7.26
C ASP A 64 5.04 -6.18 6.10
N ILE A 65 5.63 -6.35 4.93
CA ILE A 65 4.93 -6.89 3.77
C ILE A 65 4.98 -8.41 3.67
N GLY A 66 5.60 -9.07 4.65
CA GLY A 66 5.71 -10.53 4.66
C GLY A 66 6.85 -11.11 3.84
N GLU A 67 7.76 -10.27 3.33
CA GLU A 67 8.90 -10.69 2.52
C GLU A 67 10.13 -10.85 3.41
N THR A 68 10.18 -11.92 4.20
CA THR A 68 11.22 -12.08 5.20
C THR A 68 12.51 -12.72 4.67
N GLY A 69 12.50 -13.18 3.45
CA GLY A 69 13.65 -13.89 2.89
C GLY A 69 13.82 -15.32 3.37
N LYS A 70 12.89 -15.79 4.17
CA LYS A 70 12.93 -17.15 4.73
C LYS A 70 11.87 -18.07 4.13
N LYS A 71 11.25 -17.63 3.12
CA LYS A 71 10.19 -18.40 2.48
C LYS A 71 10.74 -19.60 1.71
#